data_bcd51dc076ab0ebccbe100f0fa2af42a
#
_entry.id   bcd51dc076ab0ebccbe100f0fa2af42a
#
_cell.length_a   1.000
_cell.length_b   1.000
_cell.length_c   1.000
_cell.angle_alpha   90.00
_cell.angle_beta   90.00
_cell.angle_gamma   90.00
#
_symmetry.space_group_name_H-M   'P 1'
#
loop_
_entity.id
_entity.type
_entity.pdbx_description
1 polymer ?
#
loop_
_entity_poly.entity_id
_entity_poly.type
_entity_poly.pdbx_seq_one_letter_code
_entity_poly.pdbx_strand_id
1 'polypeptide(L)'
;MPEGGRGADLGCGTGGVTLALKKRGFDVTGFDSSEGMLAAAYERAEDSGETVDFVLKDVFRGGFGKNLDFVIACCDVVNYVSRPLGFFKKVYDSLSDGGVFAFDVSSEYKLKNILGNNTFTDTVGGVTYIWVNSLFAKSVDMFLTFFALRPDGTYDKTVDEQTQYIHKREDLVGALKEAGFDRVKEYGYGTRSNPTAKCERIFFVCTKSSLGKRTNGHYGQNR
;
A
#
# COMPACT_ATOMS: atom_id res chain seq x y z
N MET A 1 5.13 -4.30 -16.22
CA MET A 1 5.30 -5.61 -15.57
C MET A 1 5.20 -6.66 -16.66
N PRO A 2 6.00 -7.74 -16.66
CA PRO A 2 5.86 -8.79 -17.65
C PRO A 2 4.50 -9.48 -17.51
N GLU A 3 3.92 -9.93 -18.62
CA GLU A 3 2.69 -10.73 -18.62
C GLU A 3 2.94 -12.02 -17.85
N GLY A 4 2.03 -12.40 -16.92
CA GLY A 4 2.25 -13.55 -16.03
C GLY A 4 3.24 -13.34 -14.89
N GLY A 5 3.73 -12.11 -14.68
CA GLY A 5 4.67 -11.79 -13.61
C GLY A 5 4.15 -12.13 -12.22
N ARG A 6 5.08 -12.59 -11.33
CA ARG A 6 4.77 -12.99 -9.97
C ARG A 6 4.91 -11.82 -9.00
N GLY A 7 3.92 -11.63 -8.14
CA GLY A 7 3.92 -10.48 -7.24
C GLY A 7 3.23 -10.69 -5.91
N ALA A 8 3.32 -9.65 -5.07
CA ALA A 8 2.66 -9.57 -3.78
C ALA A 8 1.84 -8.28 -3.67
N ASP A 9 0.64 -8.41 -3.12
CA ASP A 9 -0.22 -7.29 -2.73
C ASP A 9 -0.22 -7.19 -1.19
N LEU A 10 0.44 -6.17 -0.67
CA LEU A 10 0.68 -5.98 0.76
C LEU A 10 -0.39 -5.07 1.36
N GLY A 11 -1.13 -5.56 2.36
CA GLY A 11 -2.32 -4.91 2.87
C GLY A 11 -3.46 -5.02 1.86
N CYS A 12 -3.72 -6.22 1.34
CA CYS A 12 -4.66 -6.45 0.25
C CYS A 12 -6.13 -6.20 0.63
N GLY A 13 -6.44 -6.10 1.93
CA GLY A 13 -7.79 -5.91 2.43
C GLY A 13 -8.75 -6.98 1.91
N THR A 14 -9.87 -6.57 1.34
CA THR A 14 -10.88 -7.45 0.74
C THR A 14 -10.51 -7.95 -0.67
N GLY A 15 -9.24 -7.89 -1.06
CA GLY A 15 -8.70 -8.51 -2.28
C GLY A 15 -9.03 -7.81 -3.60
N GLY A 16 -9.59 -6.60 -3.57
CA GLY A 16 -10.06 -5.93 -4.81
C GLY A 16 -8.98 -5.72 -5.84
N VAL A 17 -7.80 -5.24 -5.44
CA VAL A 17 -6.65 -5.02 -6.35
C VAL A 17 -6.01 -6.35 -6.73
N THR A 18 -5.84 -7.27 -5.77
CA THR A 18 -5.30 -8.61 -5.98
C THR A 18 -6.08 -9.34 -7.08
N LEU A 19 -7.42 -9.37 -6.97
CA LEU A 19 -8.31 -9.99 -7.97
C LEU A 19 -8.24 -9.29 -9.33
N ALA A 20 -8.16 -7.96 -9.35
CA ALA A 20 -8.02 -7.22 -10.60
C ALA A 20 -6.70 -7.53 -11.33
N LEU A 21 -5.63 -7.80 -10.60
CA LEU A 21 -4.35 -8.27 -11.16
C LEU A 21 -4.44 -9.72 -11.61
N LYS A 22 -5.05 -10.60 -10.83
CA LYS A 22 -5.27 -12.01 -11.20
C LYS A 22 -6.01 -12.13 -12.52
N LYS A 23 -7.12 -11.41 -12.69
CA LYS A 23 -7.90 -11.35 -13.94
C LYS A 23 -7.11 -10.83 -15.14
N ARG A 24 -6.02 -10.12 -14.93
CA ARG A 24 -5.07 -9.68 -15.96
C ARG A 24 -3.93 -10.68 -16.21
N GLY A 25 -3.99 -11.87 -15.63
CA GLY A 25 -3.02 -12.95 -15.83
C GLY A 25 -1.76 -12.85 -14.96
N PHE A 26 -1.74 -11.99 -13.93
CA PHE A 26 -0.62 -11.96 -12.98
C PHE A 26 -0.75 -13.07 -11.94
N ASP A 27 0.40 -13.65 -11.53
CA ASP A 27 0.49 -14.55 -10.39
C ASP A 27 0.73 -13.73 -9.12
N VAL A 28 -0.34 -13.47 -8.37
CA VAL A 28 -0.30 -12.55 -7.23
C VAL A 28 -0.84 -13.20 -5.97
N THR A 29 -0.11 -13.03 -4.87
CA THR A 29 -0.53 -13.41 -3.51
C THR A 29 -0.90 -12.15 -2.72
N GLY A 30 -2.07 -12.14 -2.10
CA GLY A 30 -2.52 -11.07 -1.20
C GLY A 30 -2.10 -11.35 0.24
N PHE A 31 -1.63 -10.33 0.94
CA PHE A 31 -1.25 -10.38 2.36
C PHE A 31 -2.00 -9.32 3.14
N ASP A 32 -2.64 -9.71 4.23
CA ASP A 32 -3.26 -8.78 5.17
C ASP A 32 -3.14 -9.30 6.61
N SER A 33 -3.22 -8.43 7.59
CA SER A 33 -3.17 -8.78 9.00
C SER A 33 -4.56 -9.00 9.63
N SER A 34 -5.63 -8.73 8.89
CA SER A 34 -7.02 -8.85 9.33
C SER A 34 -7.67 -10.12 8.80
N GLU A 35 -8.03 -11.04 9.70
CA GLU A 35 -8.78 -12.25 9.35
C GLU A 35 -10.12 -11.91 8.67
N GLY A 36 -10.83 -10.89 9.17
CA GLY A 36 -12.11 -10.46 8.61
C GLY A 36 -11.97 -9.91 7.18
N MET A 37 -10.90 -9.17 6.89
CA MET A 37 -10.63 -8.69 5.53
C MET A 37 -10.34 -9.86 4.60
N LEU A 38 -9.54 -10.85 5.03
CA LEU A 38 -9.23 -12.02 4.23
C LEU A 38 -10.43 -12.92 4.00
N ALA A 39 -11.31 -13.07 4.98
CA ALA A 39 -12.58 -13.80 4.80
C ALA A 39 -13.39 -13.18 3.65
N ALA A 40 -13.58 -11.86 3.66
CA ALA A 40 -14.26 -11.15 2.58
C ALA A 40 -13.49 -11.21 1.24
N ALA A 41 -12.16 -11.32 1.27
CA ALA A 41 -11.35 -11.49 0.06
C ALA A 41 -11.57 -12.87 -0.57
N TYR A 42 -11.66 -13.93 0.23
CA TYR A 42 -11.96 -15.28 -0.25
C TYR A 42 -13.38 -15.38 -0.83
N GLU A 43 -14.40 -14.83 -0.15
CA GLU A 43 -15.78 -14.77 -0.69
C GLU A 43 -15.80 -14.07 -2.05
N ARG A 44 -15.14 -12.92 -2.16
CA ARG A 44 -15.05 -12.17 -3.42
C ARG A 44 -14.30 -12.95 -4.52
N ALA A 45 -13.28 -13.71 -4.17
CA ALA A 45 -12.57 -14.56 -5.12
C ALA A 45 -13.48 -15.67 -5.66
N GLU A 46 -14.21 -16.34 -4.76
CA GLU A 46 -15.19 -17.37 -5.11
C GLU A 46 -16.28 -16.83 -6.03
N ASP A 47 -16.91 -15.71 -5.67
CA ASP A 47 -17.93 -15.02 -6.50
C ASP A 47 -17.41 -14.64 -7.89
N SER A 48 -16.12 -14.36 -8.01
CA SER A 48 -15.51 -13.98 -9.28
C SER A 48 -14.98 -15.16 -10.11
N GLY A 49 -15.03 -16.39 -9.56
CA GLY A 49 -14.49 -17.61 -10.18
C GLY A 49 -12.96 -17.63 -10.25
N GLU A 50 -12.29 -16.83 -9.42
CA GLU A 50 -10.82 -16.76 -9.40
C GLU A 50 -10.25 -17.54 -8.22
N THR A 51 -9.10 -18.19 -8.46
CA THR A 51 -8.32 -18.82 -7.39
C THR A 51 -7.12 -17.94 -7.07
N VAL A 52 -7.09 -17.43 -5.84
CA VAL A 52 -6.03 -16.52 -5.34
C VAL A 52 -5.58 -16.97 -3.96
N ASP A 53 -4.29 -16.93 -3.71
CA ASP A 53 -3.74 -17.15 -2.38
C ASP A 53 -3.81 -15.86 -1.56
N PHE A 54 -4.52 -15.91 -0.43
CA PHE A 54 -4.50 -14.87 0.59
C PHE A 54 -3.84 -15.40 1.85
N VAL A 55 -2.94 -14.60 2.44
CA VAL A 55 -2.11 -15.01 3.59
C VAL A 55 -2.31 -14.03 4.74
N LEU A 56 -2.75 -14.56 5.89
CA LEU A 56 -2.84 -13.79 7.14
C LEU A 56 -1.43 -13.47 7.63
N LYS A 57 -1.02 -12.20 7.52
CA LYS A 57 0.33 -11.79 7.88
C LYS A 57 0.47 -10.28 8.08
N ASP A 58 1.17 -9.91 9.15
CA ASP A 58 1.70 -8.55 9.32
C ASP A 58 2.93 -8.37 8.41
N VAL A 59 2.75 -7.64 7.31
CA VAL A 59 3.78 -7.39 6.28
C VAL A 59 4.91 -6.50 6.77
N PHE A 60 4.71 -5.76 7.87
CA PHE A 60 5.76 -4.96 8.48
C PHE A 60 6.72 -5.78 9.34
N ARG A 61 6.31 -6.96 9.82
CA ARG A 61 7.11 -7.85 10.68
C ARG A 61 7.70 -9.04 9.93
N GLY A 62 6.99 -9.59 8.95
CA GLY A 62 7.37 -10.78 8.22
C GLY A 62 7.92 -10.51 6.81
N GLY A 63 8.45 -11.57 6.16
CA GLY A 63 8.75 -11.56 4.73
C GLY A 63 7.54 -12.04 3.92
N PHE A 64 7.45 -11.68 2.65
CA PHE A 64 6.34 -12.00 1.76
C PHE A 64 6.78 -12.63 0.42
N GLY A 65 7.94 -13.26 0.42
CA GLY A 65 8.47 -13.97 -0.73
C GLY A 65 9.81 -13.43 -1.22
N LYS A 66 10.30 -14.03 -2.29
CA LYS A 66 11.56 -13.67 -2.96
C LYS A 66 11.38 -13.80 -4.47
N ASN A 67 12.24 -13.12 -5.22
CA ASN A 67 12.25 -13.13 -6.69
C ASN A 67 10.89 -12.73 -7.28
N LEU A 68 10.30 -11.65 -6.73
CA LEU A 68 9.05 -11.08 -7.19
C LEU A 68 9.31 -10.10 -8.33
N ASP A 69 8.49 -10.14 -9.37
CA ASP A 69 8.54 -9.18 -10.46
C ASP A 69 7.90 -7.85 -10.06
N PHE A 70 6.95 -7.91 -9.12
CA PHE A 70 6.35 -6.71 -8.56
C PHE A 70 5.88 -6.91 -7.11
N VAL A 71 5.82 -5.81 -6.39
CA VAL A 71 5.16 -5.67 -5.09
C VAL A 71 4.28 -4.44 -5.16
N ILE A 72 3.07 -4.54 -4.66
CA ILE A 72 2.19 -3.40 -4.50
C ILE A 72 1.77 -3.23 -3.03
N ALA A 73 1.48 -1.99 -2.62
CA ALA A 73 0.92 -1.64 -1.32
C ALA A 73 -0.04 -0.46 -1.53
N CYS A 74 -1.28 -0.79 -1.90
CA CYS A 74 -2.31 0.18 -2.27
C CYS A 74 -3.16 0.61 -1.08
N CYS A 75 -3.81 1.77 -1.20
CA CYS A 75 -4.69 2.33 -0.17
C CYS A 75 -3.97 2.65 1.13
N ASP A 76 -2.92 3.49 1.02
CA ASP A 76 -2.20 4.11 2.14
C ASP A 76 -1.57 3.13 3.16
N VAL A 77 -1.31 1.89 2.77
CA VAL A 77 -0.65 0.88 3.64
C VAL A 77 0.63 1.42 4.26
N VAL A 78 1.41 2.22 3.52
CA VAL A 78 2.66 2.81 4.02
C VAL A 78 2.42 3.83 5.14
N ASN A 79 1.24 4.44 5.23
CA ASN A 79 0.91 5.34 6.32
C ASN A 79 0.72 4.64 7.68
N TYR A 80 0.58 3.31 7.71
CA TYR A 80 0.50 2.54 8.96
C TYR A 80 1.86 2.22 9.59
N VAL A 81 2.97 2.61 8.97
CA VAL A 81 4.32 2.40 9.50
C VAL A 81 5.02 3.72 9.79
N SER A 82 5.46 3.92 11.06
CA SER A 82 6.10 5.18 11.47
C SER A 82 7.49 5.41 10.87
N ARG A 83 8.21 4.34 10.56
CA ARG A 83 9.58 4.36 9.99
C ARG A 83 9.68 3.42 8.80
N PRO A 84 9.33 3.86 7.58
CA PRO A 84 9.13 2.99 6.43
C PRO A 84 10.43 2.40 5.84
N LEU A 85 11.62 2.90 6.19
CA LEU A 85 12.89 2.43 5.65
C LEU A 85 13.07 0.90 5.78
N GLY A 86 12.80 0.33 6.95
CA GLY A 86 12.91 -1.12 7.17
C GLY A 86 11.95 -1.92 6.32
N PHE A 87 10.74 -1.42 6.12
CA PHE A 87 9.76 -2.00 5.20
C PHE A 87 10.23 -1.90 3.75
N PHE A 88 10.73 -0.74 3.31
CA PHE A 88 11.24 -0.56 1.95
C PHE A 88 12.46 -1.45 1.65
N LYS A 89 13.36 -1.67 2.62
CA LYS A 89 14.47 -2.63 2.48
C LYS A 89 13.96 -4.07 2.27
N LYS A 90 12.94 -4.50 3.04
CA LYS A 90 12.33 -5.83 2.85
C LYS A 90 11.68 -5.97 1.46
N VAL A 91 10.98 -4.93 0.99
CA VAL A 91 10.40 -4.92 -0.37
C VAL A 91 11.51 -5.02 -1.41
N TYR A 92 12.55 -4.20 -1.30
CA TYR A 92 13.69 -4.24 -2.22
C TYR A 92 14.34 -5.63 -2.28
N ASP A 93 14.56 -6.27 -1.14
CA ASP A 93 15.16 -7.61 -1.02
C ASP A 93 14.25 -8.73 -1.56
N SER A 94 12.95 -8.51 -1.63
CA SER A 94 11.99 -9.47 -2.19
C SER A 94 11.91 -9.42 -3.72
N LEU A 95 12.24 -8.30 -4.32
CA LEU A 95 12.16 -8.08 -5.76
C LEU A 95 13.32 -8.72 -6.52
N SER A 96 13.01 -9.23 -7.70
CA SER A 96 13.98 -9.58 -8.73
C SER A 96 14.65 -8.33 -9.29
N ASP A 97 15.77 -8.49 -9.98
CA ASP A 97 16.37 -7.42 -10.77
C ASP A 97 15.37 -6.94 -11.85
N GLY A 98 15.19 -5.64 -11.95
CA GLY A 98 14.16 -5.04 -12.79
C GLY A 98 12.75 -5.01 -12.18
N GLY A 99 12.58 -5.61 -11.01
CA GLY A 99 11.30 -5.67 -10.30
C GLY A 99 10.79 -4.29 -9.88
N VAL A 100 9.48 -4.18 -9.74
CA VAL A 100 8.78 -2.91 -9.50
C VAL A 100 8.07 -2.94 -8.15
N PHE A 101 8.24 -1.87 -7.36
CA PHE A 101 7.42 -1.58 -6.20
C PHE A 101 6.51 -0.39 -6.50
N ALA A 102 5.20 -0.57 -6.36
CA ALA A 102 4.21 0.49 -6.53
C ALA A 102 3.35 0.61 -5.28
N PHE A 103 3.21 1.84 -4.78
CA PHE A 103 2.38 2.10 -3.60
C PHE A 103 1.81 3.51 -3.64
N ASP A 104 0.86 3.77 -2.79
CA ASP A 104 0.34 5.11 -2.58
C ASP A 104 0.34 5.48 -1.09
N VAL A 105 0.30 6.78 -0.85
CA VAL A 105 0.16 7.34 0.49
C VAL A 105 -0.90 8.43 0.51
N SER A 106 -1.62 8.53 1.63
CA SER A 106 -2.30 9.76 2.02
C SER A 106 -1.25 10.82 2.28
N SER A 107 -1.32 11.95 1.58
CA SER A 107 -0.31 13.01 1.65
C SER A 107 -0.32 13.73 2.99
N GLU A 108 0.78 14.42 3.32
CA GLU A 108 0.83 15.32 4.47
C GLU A 108 -0.29 16.38 4.40
N TYR A 109 -0.59 16.90 3.20
CA TYR A 109 -1.69 17.84 3.00
C TYR A 109 -3.04 17.25 3.40
N LYS A 110 -3.37 16.03 2.92
CA LYS A 110 -4.63 15.36 3.27
C LYS A 110 -4.73 15.11 4.77
N LEU A 111 -3.69 14.51 5.35
CA LEU A 111 -3.69 14.13 6.76
C LEU A 111 -3.80 15.34 7.70
N LYS A 112 -3.14 16.47 7.39
CA LYS A 112 -3.17 17.67 8.22
C LYS A 112 -4.34 18.60 7.96
N ASN A 113 -4.69 18.82 6.69
CA ASN A 113 -5.62 19.90 6.32
C ASN A 113 -7.03 19.43 6.01
N ILE A 114 -7.20 18.16 5.61
CA ILE A 114 -8.52 17.58 5.29
C ILE A 114 -9.00 16.73 6.46
N LEU A 115 -8.22 15.72 6.87
CA LEU A 115 -8.58 14.89 8.00
C LEU A 115 -8.38 15.62 9.31
N GLY A 116 -7.18 16.08 9.61
CA GLY A 116 -6.86 16.96 10.74
C GLY A 116 -7.55 16.53 12.04
N ASN A 117 -8.26 17.48 12.67
CA ASN A 117 -9.14 17.25 13.82
C ASN A 117 -10.63 17.26 13.41
N ASN A 118 -10.92 16.93 12.15
CA ASN A 118 -12.27 16.95 11.63
C ASN A 118 -13.06 15.69 12.00
N THR A 119 -14.38 15.85 12.01
CA THR A 119 -15.34 14.74 12.13
C THR A 119 -16.15 14.64 10.85
N PHE A 120 -16.27 13.41 10.35
CA PHE A 120 -17.10 13.08 9.18
C PHE A 120 -18.21 12.13 9.57
N THR A 121 -19.36 12.26 8.96
CA THR A 121 -20.50 11.36 9.17
C THR A 121 -21.27 11.25 7.87
N ASP A 122 -21.75 10.07 7.56
CA ASP A 122 -22.62 9.80 6.43
C ASP A 122 -23.43 8.53 6.69
N THR A 123 -24.48 8.32 5.89
CA THR A 123 -25.30 7.12 5.93
C THR A 123 -25.46 6.57 4.52
N VAL A 124 -24.96 5.37 4.28
CA VAL A 124 -25.00 4.70 2.98
C VAL A 124 -25.50 3.26 3.17
N GLY A 125 -26.53 2.85 2.43
CA GLY A 125 -27.02 1.47 2.43
C GLY A 125 -27.48 0.94 3.80
N GLY A 126 -28.02 1.80 4.67
CA GLY A 126 -28.42 1.42 6.03
C GLY A 126 -27.28 1.36 7.04
N VAL A 127 -26.06 1.73 6.65
CA VAL A 127 -24.92 1.87 7.55
C VAL A 127 -24.61 3.35 7.74
N THR A 128 -24.67 3.80 8.99
CA THR A 128 -24.23 5.14 9.39
C THR A 128 -22.83 5.04 9.99
N TYR A 129 -21.91 5.91 9.57
CA TYR A 129 -20.62 6.02 10.22
C TYR A 129 -20.39 7.40 10.85
N ILE A 130 -19.64 7.40 11.93
CA ILE A 130 -19.06 8.59 12.57
C ILE A 130 -17.56 8.38 12.60
N TRP A 131 -16.82 9.23 11.91
CA TRP A 131 -15.36 9.19 11.79
C TRP A 131 -14.77 10.44 12.44
N VAL A 132 -14.16 10.27 13.59
CA VAL A 132 -13.53 11.35 14.37
C VAL A 132 -12.01 11.22 14.24
N ASN A 133 -11.34 12.33 13.94
CA ASN A 133 -9.88 12.37 13.82
C ASN A 133 -9.27 13.22 14.94
N SER A 134 -8.08 12.79 15.39
CA SER A 134 -7.22 13.54 16.30
C SER A 134 -5.84 13.71 15.68
N LEU A 135 -5.48 14.98 15.38
CA LEU A 135 -4.20 15.31 14.74
C LEU A 135 -3.10 15.47 15.80
N PHE A 136 -2.01 14.76 15.60
CA PHE A 136 -0.77 14.90 16.34
C PHE A 136 0.37 15.39 15.45
N ALA A 137 1.52 15.69 16.04
CA ALA A 137 2.66 16.25 15.28
C ALA A 137 3.12 15.37 14.09
N LYS A 138 2.99 14.03 14.21
CA LYS A 138 3.47 13.06 13.21
C LYS A 138 2.45 11.99 12.84
N SER A 139 1.23 12.09 13.31
CA SER A 139 0.17 11.10 13.04
C SER A 139 -1.21 11.72 13.12
N VAL A 140 -2.17 10.99 12.59
CA VAL A 140 -3.60 11.21 12.81
C VAL A 140 -4.17 9.91 13.35
N ASP A 141 -4.80 9.97 14.52
CA ASP A 141 -5.58 8.87 15.06
C ASP A 141 -7.02 9.01 14.55
N MET A 142 -7.56 7.92 14.06
CA MET A 142 -8.87 7.83 13.43
C MET A 142 -9.75 6.88 14.22
N PHE A 143 -10.87 7.37 14.71
CA PHE A 143 -11.87 6.62 15.45
C PHE A 143 -13.12 6.51 14.58
N LEU A 144 -13.41 5.32 14.09
CA LEU A 144 -14.55 5.04 13.23
C LEU A 144 -15.58 4.24 14.03
N THR A 145 -16.79 4.76 14.12
CA THR A 145 -17.93 4.04 14.68
C THR A 145 -18.94 3.82 13.58
N PHE A 146 -19.32 2.57 13.37
CA PHE A 146 -20.33 2.16 12.39
C PHE A 146 -21.58 1.68 13.11
N PHE A 147 -22.74 2.05 12.58
CA PHE A 147 -24.05 1.57 13.01
C PHE A 147 -24.76 0.97 11.81
N ALA A 148 -24.90 -0.35 11.77
CA ALA A 148 -25.63 -1.07 10.71
C ALA A 148 -27.07 -1.34 11.17
N LEU A 149 -28.04 -0.83 10.43
CA LEU A 149 -29.46 -1.01 10.73
C LEU A 149 -29.87 -2.48 10.50
N ARG A 150 -30.48 -3.08 11.50
CA ARG A 150 -31.11 -4.41 11.44
C ARG A 150 -32.55 -4.36 10.96
N PRO A 151 -33.10 -5.48 10.47
CA PRO A 151 -34.52 -5.56 10.07
C PRO A 151 -35.52 -5.28 11.20
N ASP A 152 -35.11 -5.52 12.45
CA ASP A 152 -35.96 -5.27 13.65
C ASP A 152 -35.91 -3.81 14.14
N GLY A 153 -35.18 -2.93 13.43
CA GLY A 153 -35.03 -1.52 13.77
C GLY A 153 -33.93 -1.22 14.80
N THR A 154 -33.24 -2.23 15.29
CA THR A 154 -32.06 -2.05 16.14
C THR A 154 -30.77 -1.85 15.29
N TYR A 155 -29.63 -1.56 15.94
CA TYR A 155 -28.37 -1.33 15.26
C TYR A 155 -27.26 -2.25 15.79
N ASP A 156 -26.48 -2.82 14.86
CA ASP A 156 -25.17 -3.35 15.18
C ASP A 156 -24.17 -2.21 15.24
N LYS A 157 -23.42 -2.13 16.33
CA LYS A 157 -22.35 -1.15 16.49
C LYS A 157 -20.99 -1.84 16.32
N THR A 158 -20.15 -1.30 15.44
CA THR A 158 -18.74 -1.69 15.29
C THR A 158 -17.86 -0.46 15.48
N VAL A 159 -16.70 -0.64 16.10
CA VAL A 159 -15.70 0.41 16.29
C VAL A 159 -14.40 -0.06 15.69
N ASP A 160 -13.71 0.84 14.98
CA ASP A 160 -12.37 0.63 14.43
C ASP A 160 -11.48 1.82 14.79
N GLU A 161 -10.26 1.54 15.23
CA GLU A 161 -9.29 2.55 15.63
C GLU A 161 -8.02 2.36 14.81
N GLN A 162 -7.57 3.42 14.16
CA GLN A 162 -6.43 3.40 13.26
C GLN A 162 -5.53 4.60 13.53
N THR A 163 -4.22 4.40 13.39
CA THR A 163 -3.24 5.50 13.39
C THR A 163 -2.54 5.55 12.04
N GLN A 164 -2.63 6.68 11.34
CA GLN A 164 -1.83 6.92 10.15
C GLN A 164 -0.71 7.93 10.44
N TYR A 165 0.51 7.56 10.06
CA TYR A 165 1.69 8.41 10.22
C TYR A 165 1.82 9.38 9.05
N ILE A 166 2.17 10.63 9.38
CA ILE A 166 2.37 11.69 8.41
C ILE A 166 3.81 11.61 7.89
N HIS A 167 3.94 11.31 6.61
CA HIS A 167 5.23 11.26 5.94
C HIS A 167 5.39 12.46 5.02
N LYS A 168 6.51 13.15 5.12
CA LYS A 168 6.90 14.11 4.09
C LYS A 168 7.33 13.36 2.84
N ARG A 169 6.97 13.89 1.70
CA ARG A 169 7.28 13.32 0.39
C ARG A 169 8.80 13.10 0.22
N GLU A 170 9.59 14.10 0.60
CA GLU A 170 11.05 14.07 0.50
C GLU A 170 11.67 12.98 1.37
N ASP A 171 11.11 12.76 2.58
CA ASP A 171 11.57 11.72 3.51
C ASP A 171 11.29 10.31 2.95
N LEU A 172 10.12 10.11 2.30
CA LEU A 172 9.81 8.84 1.63
C LEU A 172 10.78 8.57 0.47
N VAL A 173 11.04 9.58 -0.37
CA VAL A 173 12.00 9.46 -1.49
C VAL A 173 13.41 9.16 -0.96
N GLY A 174 13.83 9.81 0.11
CA GLY A 174 15.10 9.55 0.78
C GLY A 174 15.21 8.11 1.27
N ALA A 175 14.17 7.63 1.98
CA ALA A 175 14.11 6.27 2.52
C ALA A 175 14.09 5.20 1.40
N LEU A 176 13.39 5.46 0.29
CA LEU A 176 13.38 4.56 -0.87
C LEU A 176 14.77 4.44 -1.50
N LYS A 177 15.46 5.56 -1.69
CA LYS A 177 16.85 5.57 -2.21
C LYS A 177 17.80 4.85 -1.26
N GLU A 178 17.70 5.09 0.05
CA GLU A 178 18.49 4.38 1.07
C GLU A 178 18.20 2.87 1.10
N ALA A 179 16.95 2.47 0.79
CA ALA A 179 16.57 1.06 0.66
C ALA A 179 17.17 0.39 -0.60
N GLY A 180 17.68 1.16 -1.58
CA GLY A 180 18.33 0.67 -2.79
C GLY A 180 17.60 0.98 -4.09
N PHE A 181 16.40 1.58 -4.05
CA PHE A 181 15.69 1.97 -5.27
C PHE A 181 16.38 3.18 -5.92
N ASP A 182 16.89 3.01 -7.11
CA ASP A 182 17.57 4.06 -7.88
C ASP A 182 16.63 4.87 -8.78
N ARG A 183 15.48 4.29 -9.14
CA ARG A 183 14.44 4.95 -9.92
C ARG A 183 13.17 5.06 -9.10
N VAL A 184 12.86 6.27 -8.67
CA VAL A 184 11.63 6.61 -7.94
C VAL A 184 10.87 7.63 -8.77
N LYS A 185 9.65 7.28 -9.20
CA LYS A 185 8.72 8.17 -9.89
C LYS A 185 7.52 8.43 -8.99
N GLU A 186 7.00 9.63 -9.05
CA GLU A 186 5.90 10.10 -8.25
C GLU A 186 4.80 10.67 -9.13
N TYR A 187 3.55 10.40 -8.77
CA TYR A 187 2.37 10.87 -9.51
C TYR A 187 1.29 11.35 -8.55
N GLY A 188 0.61 12.44 -8.91
CA GLY A 188 -0.62 12.81 -8.22
C GLY A 188 -1.75 11.84 -8.55
N TYR A 189 -2.68 11.67 -7.60
CA TYR A 189 -3.82 10.75 -7.77
C TYR A 189 -4.58 10.99 -9.07
N GLY A 190 -4.84 9.91 -9.80
CA GLY A 190 -5.58 9.95 -11.07
C GLY A 190 -4.85 10.65 -12.22
N THR A 191 -3.58 11.01 -12.07
CA THR A 191 -2.81 11.73 -13.10
C THR A 191 -1.52 10.99 -13.45
N ARG A 192 -0.86 11.45 -14.53
CA ARG A 192 0.52 11.08 -14.87
C ARG A 192 1.51 12.23 -14.63
N SER A 193 1.06 13.25 -13.91
CA SER A 193 1.85 14.44 -13.59
C SER A 193 2.43 14.34 -12.17
N ASN A 194 3.48 15.11 -11.90
CA ASN A 194 4.03 15.23 -10.55
C ASN A 194 2.97 15.73 -9.56
N PRO A 195 2.99 15.25 -8.30
CA PRO A 195 2.05 15.69 -7.30
C PRO A 195 2.22 17.18 -6.99
N THR A 196 1.10 17.90 -6.89
CA THR A 196 1.06 19.30 -6.44
C THR A 196 1.12 19.38 -4.92
N ALA A 197 1.32 20.58 -4.36
CA ALA A 197 1.33 20.81 -2.91
C ALA A 197 -0.01 20.47 -2.22
N LYS A 198 -1.14 20.48 -2.95
CA LYS A 198 -2.48 20.14 -2.44
C LYS A 198 -2.95 18.75 -2.89
N CYS A 199 -2.05 17.95 -3.45
CA CYS A 199 -2.39 16.58 -3.84
C CYS A 199 -2.72 15.76 -2.59
N GLU A 200 -3.89 15.13 -2.57
CA GLU A 200 -4.36 14.38 -1.40
C GLU A 200 -3.73 12.98 -1.30
N ARG A 201 -3.42 12.37 -2.43
CA ARG A 201 -2.85 11.03 -2.52
C ARG A 201 -1.72 11.02 -3.56
N ILE A 202 -0.57 10.47 -3.15
CA ILE A 202 0.63 10.41 -3.99
C ILE A 202 0.93 8.95 -4.30
N PHE A 203 1.10 8.64 -5.58
CA PHE A 203 1.56 7.34 -6.05
C PHE A 203 3.06 7.34 -6.26
N PHE A 204 3.71 6.28 -5.82
CA PHE A 204 5.12 6.01 -6.04
C PHE A 204 5.28 4.76 -6.90
N VAL A 205 6.18 4.83 -7.86
CA VAL A 205 6.61 3.68 -8.67
C VAL A 205 8.13 3.62 -8.62
N CYS A 206 8.64 2.57 -7.99
CA CYS A 206 10.05 2.37 -7.73
C CYS A 206 10.54 1.15 -8.50
N THR A 207 11.73 1.21 -9.08
CA THR A 207 12.32 0.08 -9.81
C THR A 207 13.63 -0.32 -9.15
N LYS A 208 13.81 -1.62 -8.92
CA LYS A 208 15.10 -2.20 -8.58
C LYS A 208 15.87 -2.41 -9.87
N SER A 209 16.93 -1.62 -10.09
CA SER A 209 17.74 -1.82 -11.29
C SER A 209 18.45 -3.16 -11.26
N SER A 210 18.55 -3.78 -12.43
CA SER A 210 19.47 -4.88 -12.62
C SER A 210 20.89 -4.38 -12.29
N LEU A 211 21.59 -5.08 -11.40
CA LEU A 211 23.01 -4.86 -11.16
C LEU A 211 23.72 -5.05 -12.51
N GLY A 212 23.90 -3.96 -13.24
CA GLY A 212 24.78 -3.97 -14.40
C GLY A 212 26.11 -4.56 -13.93
N LYS A 213 26.55 -5.66 -14.55
CA LYS A 213 27.91 -6.13 -14.40
C LYS A 213 28.79 -4.91 -14.55
N ARG A 214 29.39 -4.44 -13.45
CA ARG A 214 30.52 -3.50 -13.53
C ARG A 214 31.55 -4.23 -14.36
N THR A 215 31.61 -3.93 -15.63
CA THR A 215 32.76 -4.29 -16.46
C THR A 215 33.95 -3.55 -15.84
N ASN A 216 34.74 -4.26 -15.05
CA ASN A 216 36.07 -3.82 -14.68
C ASN A 216 36.81 -3.64 -16.00
N GLY A 217 36.85 -2.42 -16.50
CA GLY A 217 37.72 -2.02 -17.59
C GLY A 217 39.16 -2.26 -17.14
N HIS A 218 39.73 -3.36 -17.61
CA HIS A 218 41.14 -3.58 -17.58
C HIS A 218 41.77 -2.46 -18.43
N TYR A 219 42.26 -1.44 -17.76
CA TYR A 219 43.26 -0.58 -18.37
C TYR A 219 44.55 -1.42 -18.52
N GLY A 220 44.67 -2.07 -19.67
CA GLY A 220 45.94 -2.65 -20.12
C GLY A 220 46.91 -1.51 -20.36
N GLN A 221 47.88 -1.35 -19.48
CA GLN A 221 49.10 -0.64 -19.76
C GLN A 221 49.88 -1.49 -20.76
N ASN A 222 49.99 -1.03 -21.98
CA ASN A 222 51.04 -1.47 -22.89
C ASN A 222 52.11 -0.38 -22.98
N ARG A 223 53.28 -0.80 -22.66
CA ARG A 223 54.57 -0.13 -22.90
C ARG A 223 54.82 -0.04 -24.39
#